data_779c44e677c32aebcf2b30455b705ede
#
_entry.id   779c44e677c32aebcf2b30455b705ede
#
_cell.length_a   1.000
_cell.length_b   1.000
_cell.length_c   1.000
_cell.angle_alpha   90.00
_cell.angle_beta   90.00
_cell.angle_gamma   90.00
#
_symmetry.space_group_name_H-M   'P 1'
#
loop_
_entity.id
_entity.type
_entity.pdbx_description
1 polymer ?
#
loop_
_entity_poly.entity_id
_entity_poly.type
_entity_poly.pdbx_seq_one_letter_code
_entity_poly.pdbx_strand_id
1 'polypeptide(L)'
;MKYFKKLVGERIYLSPRNSEDVEQFTEWLNDFNTTDYIGRSGASVTLDTEKEYLSRVSKDTATFVIITLEDNKMIGTVSLEQIDDINRNATLGIFIGDKDYRDNGYGAEAIRLILEYGFRYLNLHNIKLDLMEFNERALKCYKKCGFQENGRRRKCKFINGKYYDSISMDILAEEFTGDFIKIRLLSFVTITFDILFCSVFFRPVPPAFTTISVVTSRPPFT
;
A
#
# COMPACT_ATOMS: atom_id res chain seq x y z
N MET A 1 -21.27 -5.64 3.88
CA MET A 1 -19.89 -5.47 4.38
C MET A 1 -19.29 -4.32 3.59
N LYS A 2 -18.81 -3.26 4.24
CA LYS A 2 -18.31 -2.04 3.56
C LYS A 2 -16.84 -2.15 3.16
N TYR A 3 -16.00 -2.81 3.97
CA TYR A 3 -14.55 -2.92 3.78
C TYR A 3 -14.11 -4.36 3.58
N PHE A 4 -13.09 -4.55 2.73
CA PHE A 4 -12.54 -5.86 2.37
C PHE A 4 -11.07 -5.93 2.78
N LYS A 5 -10.71 -6.94 3.57
CA LYS A 5 -9.35 -7.13 4.07
C LYS A 5 -8.40 -7.54 2.94
N LYS A 6 -7.58 -6.61 2.45
CA LYS A 6 -6.53 -6.90 1.45
C LYS A 6 -5.20 -7.21 2.11
N LEU A 7 -4.75 -6.37 3.04
CA LEU A 7 -3.51 -6.56 3.81
C LEU A 7 -3.89 -6.48 5.29
N VAL A 8 -3.52 -7.47 6.07
CA VAL A 8 -3.92 -7.56 7.49
C VAL A 8 -2.69 -7.48 8.38
N GLY A 9 -2.66 -6.50 9.26
CA GLY A 9 -1.64 -6.30 10.28
C GLY A 9 -2.07 -6.83 11.65
N GLU A 10 -1.56 -6.17 12.69
CA GLU A 10 -1.84 -6.54 14.09
C GLU A 10 -3.10 -5.89 14.64
N ARG A 11 -3.29 -4.60 14.38
CA ARG A 11 -4.39 -3.76 14.89
C ARG A 11 -5.24 -3.17 13.79
N ILE A 12 -4.72 -3.17 12.54
CA ILE A 12 -5.40 -2.63 11.38
C ILE A 12 -5.40 -3.63 10.22
N TYR A 13 -6.23 -3.33 9.25
CA TYR A 13 -6.11 -3.87 7.91
C TYR A 13 -6.26 -2.78 6.87
N LEU A 14 -5.70 -3.01 5.70
CA LEU A 14 -5.85 -2.14 4.55
C LEU A 14 -6.94 -2.72 3.64
N SER A 15 -7.93 -1.89 3.33
CA SER A 15 -9.03 -2.20 2.41
C SER A 15 -8.94 -1.33 1.16
N PRO A 16 -9.30 -1.84 -0.02
CA PRO A 16 -9.54 -0.97 -1.16
C PRO A 16 -10.50 0.16 -0.78
N ARG A 17 -10.26 1.34 -1.36
CA ARG A 17 -11.06 2.54 -1.11
C ARG A 17 -12.52 2.33 -1.54
N ASN A 18 -13.47 2.86 -0.78
CA ASN A 18 -14.88 2.83 -1.10
C ASN A 18 -15.37 4.24 -1.43
N SER A 19 -16.19 4.37 -2.48
CA SER A 19 -16.80 5.65 -2.86
C SER A 19 -17.80 6.19 -1.83
N GLU A 20 -18.32 5.32 -0.96
CA GLU A 20 -19.20 5.70 0.15
C GLU A 20 -18.49 6.48 1.27
N ASP A 21 -17.16 6.53 1.25
CA ASP A 21 -16.36 7.25 2.24
C ASP A 21 -16.18 8.75 1.91
N VAL A 22 -16.84 9.24 0.86
CA VAL A 22 -16.68 10.60 0.34
C VAL A 22 -16.91 11.68 1.41
N GLU A 23 -17.91 11.54 2.27
CA GLU A 23 -18.22 12.51 3.32
C GLU A 23 -17.06 12.62 4.33
N GLN A 24 -16.56 11.48 4.78
CA GLN A 24 -15.45 11.43 5.73
C GLN A 24 -14.14 11.99 5.14
N PHE A 25 -13.85 11.69 3.86
CA PHE A 25 -12.70 12.29 3.18
C PHE A 25 -12.87 13.80 3.01
N THR A 26 -14.06 14.27 2.63
CA THR A 26 -14.35 15.70 2.49
C THR A 26 -14.18 16.45 3.80
N GLU A 27 -14.63 15.88 4.93
CA GLU A 27 -14.42 16.44 6.27
C GLU A 27 -12.93 16.56 6.58
N TRP A 28 -12.15 15.50 6.43
CA TRP A 28 -10.72 15.51 6.73
C TRP A 28 -9.91 16.43 5.82
N LEU A 29 -10.29 16.53 4.53
CA LEU A 29 -9.59 17.36 3.54
C LEU A 29 -9.94 18.85 3.63
N ASN A 30 -10.94 19.24 4.41
CA ASN A 30 -11.26 20.63 4.76
C ASN A 30 -10.76 21.02 6.16
N ASP A 31 -10.19 20.09 6.94
CA ASP A 31 -9.59 20.40 8.24
C ASP A 31 -8.11 20.79 8.09
N PHE A 32 -7.77 22.03 8.44
CA PHE A 32 -6.38 22.52 8.40
C PHE A 32 -5.42 21.69 9.26
N ASN A 33 -5.89 21.11 10.38
CA ASN A 33 -5.06 20.19 11.20
C ASN A 33 -4.68 18.89 10.48
N THR A 34 -5.31 18.60 9.37
CA THR A 34 -4.95 17.50 8.46
C THR A 34 -4.19 18.02 7.26
N THR A 35 -4.74 19.06 6.59
CA THR A 35 -4.26 19.50 5.28
C THR A 35 -2.94 20.28 5.32
N ASP A 36 -2.62 20.96 6.42
CA ASP A 36 -1.31 21.60 6.60
C ASP A 36 -0.17 20.58 6.55
N TYR A 37 -0.37 19.40 7.13
CA TYR A 37 0.65 18.35 7.18
C TYR A 37 0.80 17.55 5.88
N ILE A 38 -0.19 17.59 4.99
CA ILE A 38 -0.14 16.94 3.67
C ILE A 38 0.05 17.92 2.51
N GLY A 39 0.22 19.22 2.83
CA GLY A 39 0.47 20.29 1.83
C GLY A 39 -0.71 20.60 0.93
N ARG A 40 -1.93 20.45 1.44
CA ARG A 40 -3.19 20.69 0.71
C ARG A 40 -4.06 21.80 1.31
N SER A 41 -3.56 22.61 2.23
CA SER A 41 -4.31 23.65 2.97
C SER A 41 -4.98 24.70 2.08
N GLY A 42 -4.46 24.96 0.87
CA GLY A 42 -5.06 25.88 -0.07
C GLY A 42 -6.24 25.31 -0.88
N ALA A 43 -6.55 24.03 -0.74
CA ALA A 43 -7.64 23.41 -1.47
C ALA A 43 -8.95 23.49 -0.67
N SER A 44 -10.05 23.88 -1.35
CA SER A 44 -11.40 23.71 -0.84
C SER A 44 -12.02 22.49 -1.55
N VAL A 45 -12.39 21.50 -0.76
CA VAL A 45 -12.89 20.21 -1.27
C VAL A 45 -14.39 20.11 -1.08
N THR A 46 -15.16 19.95 -2.16
CA THR A 46 -16.59 19.69 -2.11
C THR A 46 -16.88 18.20 -2.19
N LEU A 47 -18.07 17.77 -1.78
CA LEU A 47 -18.50 16.37 -1.97
C LEU A 47 -18.40 15.91 -3.43
N ASP A 48 -18.78 16.76 -4.37
CA ASP A 48 -18.75 16.42 -5.80
C ASP A 48 -17.32 16.26 -6.32
N THR A 49 -16.40 17.18 -5.95
CA THR A 49 -14.99 17.07 -6.36
C THR A 49 -14.31 15.86 -5.73
N GLU A 50 -14.62 15.53 -4.48
CA GLU A 50 -14.06 14.33 -3.83
C GLU A 50 -14.67 13.05 -4.41
N LYS A 51 -15.97 13.03 -4.71
CA LYS A 51 -16.63 11.91 -5.38
C LYS A 51 -16.04 11.63 -6.76
N GLU A 52 -15.79 12.68 -7.54
CA GLU A 52 -15.11 12.56 -8.83
C GLU A 52 -13.69 12.01 -8.67
N TYR A 53 -12.92 12.53 -7.69
CA TYR A 53 -11.58 12.03 -7.39
C TYR A 53 -11.60 10.57 -6.97
N LEU A 54 -12.50 10.16 -6.09
CA LEU A 54 -12.64 8.77 -5.66
C LEU A 54 -13.04 7.81 -6.80
N SER A 55 -13.79 8.30 -7.79
CA SER A 55 -14.20 7.50 -8.96
C SER A 55 -13.08 7.33 -10.00
N ARG A 56 -12.12 8.24 -10.03
CA ARG A 56 -10.94 8.16 -10.90
C ARG A 56 -9.89 7.24 -10.31
N VAL A 57 -10.15 5.94 -10.27
CA VAL A 57 -9.11 4.97 -9.90
C VAL A 57 -8.06 4.99 -11.00
N SER A 58 -6.96 5.70 -10.75
CA SER A 58 -5.79 5.65 -11.64
C SER A 58 -5.22 4.23 -11.59
N LYS A 59 -4.85 3.69 -12.77
CA LYS A 59 -4.13 2.40 -12.85
C LYS A 59 -2.73 2.50 -12.21
N ASP A 60 -2.23 3.72 -12.09
CA ASP A 60 -0.88 4.03 -11.59
C ASP A 60 -0.85 4.25 -10.08
N THR A 61 -1.89 3.82 -9.35
CA THR A 61 -1.96 3.96 -7.89
C THR A 61 -2.44 2.70 -7.21
N ALA A 62 -1.86 2.41 -6.05
CA ALA A 62 -2.36 1.40 -5.11
C ALA A 62 -2.82 2.13 -3.85
N THR A 63 -4.12 2.45 -3.76
CA THR A 63 -4.68 3.25 -2.67
C THR A 63 -5.61 2.43 -1.79
N PHE A 64 -5.39 2.52 -0.48
CA PHE A 64 -6.13 1.79 0.54
C PHE A 64 -6.61 2.73 1.65
N VAL A 65 -7.76 2.38 2.24
CA VAL A 65 -8.20 2.95 3.52
C VAL A 65 -7.66 2.09 4.66
N ILE A 66 -7.31 2.75 5.75
CA ILE A 66 -6.80 2.14 6.98
C ILE A 66 -7.98 1.89 7.90
N ILE A 67 -8.24 0.63 8.21
CA ILE A 67 -9.37 0.19 9.02
C ILE A 67 -8.86 -0.52 10.26
N THR A 68 -9.38 -0.16 11.43
CA THR A 68 -9.09 -0.85 12.69
C THR A 68 -9.70 -2.25 12.70
N LEU A 69 -9.01 -3.21 13.33
CA LEU A 69 -9.52 -4.58 13.51
C LEU A 69 -10.54 -4.66 14.65
N GLU A 70 -10.44 -3.79 15.63
CA GLU A 70 -11.26 -3.81 16.84
C GLU A 70 -12.72 -3.41 16.55
N ASP A 71 -12.91 -2.25 15.95
CA ASP A 71 -14.24 -1.65 15.75
C ASP A 71 -14.61 -1.43 14.27
N ASN A 72 -13.74 -1.92 13.37
CA ASN A 72 -13.94 -1.81 11.91
C ASN A 72 -14.13 -0.35 11.43
N LYS A 73 -13.46 0.58 12.09
CA LYS A 73 -13.53 2.03 11.83
C LYS A 73 -12.44 2.45 10.84
N MET A 74 -12.82 3.29 9.88
CA MET A 74 -11.87 3.95 8.98
C MET A 74 -11.20 5.10 9.72
N ILE A 75 -9.86 5.11 9.76
CA ILE A 75 -9.05 6.11 10.47
C ILE A 75 -8.15 6.94 9.56
N GLY A 76 -8.00 6.57 8.30
CA GLY A 76 -7.14 7.28 7.37
C GLY A 76 -6.96 6.55 6.04
N THR A 77 -5.95 6.96 5.29
CA THR A 77 -5.60 6.35 4.00
C THR A 77 -4.09 6.23 3.83
N VAL A 78 -3.67 5.23 3.06
CA VAL A 78 -2.29 5.02 2.62
C VAL A 78 -2.28 4.62 1.15
N SER A 79 -1.31 5.13 0.37
CA SER A 79 -1.21 4.87 -1.05
C SER A 79 0.23 4.74 -1.53
N LEU A 80 0.40 4.01 -2.63
CA LEU A 80 1.55 4.11 -3.52
C LEU A 80 1.06 4.78 -4.80
N GLU A 81 1.61 5.93 -5.11
CA GLU A 81 1.22 6.79 -6.21
C GLU A 81 2.37 6.90 -7.22
N GLN A 82 2.06 7.32 -8.47
CA GLN A 82 3.06 7.50 -9.51
C GLN A 82 3.94 6.24 -9.69
N ILE A 83 3.28 5.07 -9.73
CA ILE A 83 3.98 3.80 -9.92
C ILE A 83 4.62 3.79 -11.32
N ASP A 84 5.93 3.62 -11.35
CA ASP A 84 6.73 3.49 -12.56
C ASP A 84 7.23 2.04 -12.66
N ASP A 85 6.62 1.29 -13.56
CA ASP A 85 6.93 -0.14 -13.75
C ASP A 85 8.32 -0.38 -14.37
N ILE A 86 8.84 0.61 -15.12
CA ILE A 86 10.16 0.52 -15.78
C ILE A 86 11.26 0.72 -14.73
N ASN A 87 11.18 1.82 -13.97
CA ASN A 87 12.16 2.14 -12.94
C ASN A 87 11.84 1.49 -11.60
N ARG A 88 10.68 0.82 -11.49
CA ARG A 88 10.23 0.09 -10.31
C ARG A 88 10.20 0.96 -9.06
N ASN A 89 9.66 2.16 -9.17
CA ASN A 89 9.54 3.11 -8.06
C ASN A 89 8.11 3.63 -7.88
N ALA A 90 7.83 4.17 -6.71
CA ALA A 90 6.56 4.80 -6.38
C ALA A 90 6.74 5.89 -5.32
N THR A 91 5.70 6.72 -5.15
CA THR A 91 5.63 7.72 -4.08
C THR A 91 4.64 7.26 -3.01
N LEU A 92 5.06 7.19 -1.75
CA LEU A 92 4.21 6.91 -0.60
C LEU A 92 3.40 8.14 -0.22
N GLY A 93 2.08 7.99 -0.13
CA GLY A 93 1.17 8.94 0.49
C GLY A 93 0.49 8.32 1.70
N ILE A 94 0.40 9.06 2.82
CA ILE A 94 -0.33 8.60 4.01
C ILE A 94 -0.85 9.78 4.81
N PHE A 95 -2.06 9.66 5.34
CA PHE A 95 -2.51 10.46 6.47
C PHE A 95 -3.48 9.69 7.39
N ILE A 96 -3.42 9.98 8.68
CA ILE A 96 -4.42 9.59 9.65
C ILE A 96 -5.37 10.78 9.82
N GLY A 97 -6.59 10.63 9.31
CA GLY A 97 -7.62 11.67 9.36
C GLY A 97 -8.21 11.80 10.74
N ASP A 98 -8.53 10.69 11.37
CA ASP A 98 -9.08 10.64 12.71
C ASP A 98 -8.04 11.02 13.77
N LYS A 99 -8.31 12.08 14.54
CA LYS A 99 -7.38 12.66 15.50
C LYS A 99 -7.07 11.73 16.67
N ASP A 100 -8.05 10.93 17.09
CA ASP A 100 -7.94 10.03 18.25
C ASP A 100 -6.98 8.85 17.99
N TYR A 101 -6.71 8.56 16.71
CA TYR A 101 -5.82 7.49 16.30
C TYR A 101 -4.41 7.96 15.91
N ARG A 102 -4.14 9.27 16.02
CA ARG A 102 -2.79 9.82 15.80
C ARG A 102 -1.88 9.48 16.98
N ASP A 103 -0.57 9.42 16.73
CA ASP A 103 0.50 9.19 17.72
C ASP A 103 0.48 7.82 18.43
N ASN A 104 -0.43 6.92 18.04
CA ASN A 104 -0.61 5.59 18.61
C ASN A 104 0.03 4.45 17.78
N GLY A 105 0.86 4.81 16.77
CA GLY A 105 1.59 3.84 15.95
C GLY A 105 0.81 3.23 14.77
N TYR A 106 -0.46 3.56 14.58
CA TYR A 106 -1.27 3.08 13.46
C TYR A 106 -0.70 3.46 12.09
N GLY A 107 -0.17 4.68 11.97
CA GLY A 107 0.50 5.14 10.74
C GLY A 107 1.73 4.30 10.40
N ALA A 108 2.56 3.98 11.40
CA ALA A 108 3.74 3.14 11.18
C ALA A 108 3.37 1.71 10.75
N GLU A 109 2.30 1.14 11.32
CA GLU A 109 1.80 -0.17 10.94
C GLU A 109 1.27 -0.16 9.49
N ALA A 110 0.50 0.87 9.11
CA ALA A 110 0.00 1.03 7.74
C ALA A 110 1.14 1.19 6.72
N ILE A 111 2.18 1.97 7.07
CA ILE A 111 3.38 2.13 6.23
C ILE A 111 4.07 0.78 6.00
N ARG A 112 4.29 -0.01 7.04
CA ARG A 112 4.95 -1.32 6.90
C ARG A 112 4.15 -2.28 6.02
N LEU A 113 2.84 -2.32 6.17
CA LEU A 113 1.97 -3.15 5.32
C LEU A 113 2.03 -2.73 3.84
N ILE A 114 2.00 -1.43 3.55
CA ILE A 114 2.05 -0.96 2.17
C ILE A 114 3.45 -1.10 1.54
N LEU A 115 4.53 -0.96 2.33
CA LEU A 115 5.90 -1.23 1.88
C LEU A 115 6.07 -2.71 1.51
N GLU A 116 5.58 -3.62 2.36
CA GLU A 116 5.61 -5.05 2.04
C GLU A 116 4.82 -5.36 0.77
N TYR A 117 3.66 -4.74 0.59
CA TYR A 117 2.89 -4.86 -0.64
C TYR A 117 3.64 -4.32 -1.86
N GLY A 118 4.25 -3.14 -1.76
CA GLY A 118 5.03 -2.53 -2.82
C GLY A 118 6.22 -3.39 -3.25
N PHE A 119 7.03 -3.82 -2.30
CA PHE A 119 8.25 -4.58 -2.60
C PHE A 119 7.97 -6.03 -3.02
N ARG A 120 7.06 -6.74 -2.36
CA ARG A 120 6.84 -8.18 -2.60
C ARG A 120 5.80 -8.49 -3.66
N TYR A 121 4.80 -7.63 -3.84
CA TYR A 121 3.69 -7.91 -4.77
C TYR A 121 3.69 -7.02 -6.02
N LEU A 122 4.14 -5.77 -5.91
CA LEU A 122 4.30 -4.87 -7.05
C LEU A 122 5.72 -4.87 -7.61
N ASN A 123 6.66 -5.62 -6.99
CA ASN A 123 8.06 -5.72 -7.42
C ASN A 123 8.76 -4.36 -7.52
N LEU A 124 8.40 -3.41 -6.66
CA LEU A 124 9.08 -2.12 -6.60
C LEU A 124 10.49 -2.27 -6.04
N HIS A 125 11.39 -1.35 -6.42
CA HIS A 125 12.77 -1.31 -5.95
C HIS A 125 13.00 -0.13 -5.00
N ASN A 126 12.36 1.02 -5.26
CA ASN A 126 12.48 2.23 -4.45
C ASN A 126 11.11 2.82 -4.16
N ILE A 127 10.84 3.18 -2.90
CA ILE A 127 9.63 3.90 -2.51
C ILE A 127 10.07 5.19 -1.82
N LYS A 128 9.69 6.32 -2.40
CA LYS A 128 10.01 7.66 -1.89
C LYS A 128 8.80 8.34 -1.27
N LEU A 129 9.07 9.39 -0.50
CA LEU A 129 8.07 10.32 0.02
C LEU A 129 8.67 11.73 0.20
N ASP A 130 7.80 12.71 0.30
CA ASP A 130 8.15 14.07 0.66
C ASP A 130 7.33 14.52 1.88
N LEU A 131 7.96 15.24 2.82
CA LEU A 131 7.28 15.81 3.97
C LEU A 131 7.75 17.25 4.25
N MET A 132 6.94 18.03 4.96
CA MET A 132 7.29 19.37 5.42
C MET A 132 8.24 19.30 6.62
N GLU A 133 9.26 20.18 6.65
CA GLU A 133 10.28 20.19 7.71
C GLU A 133 9.70 20.31 9.13
N PHE A 134 8.56 20.99 9.28
CA PHE A 134 7.90 21.14 10.58
C PHE A 134 7.16 19.87 11.04
N ASN A 135 7.00 18.86 10.18
CA ASN A 135 6.31 17.62 10.52
C ASN A 135 7.26 16.60 11.18
N GLU A 136 7.82 16.99 12.32
CA GLU A 136 8.77 16.12 13.07
C GLU A 136 8.18 14.77 13.44
N ARG A 137 6.87 14.71 13.69
CA ARG A 137 6.16 13.48 14.00
C ARG A 137 6.24 12.48 12.84
N ALA A 138 5.93 12.92 11.63
CA ALA A 138 6.02 12.09 10.45
C ALA A 138 7.47 11.68 10.15
N LEU A 139 8.44 12.62 10.30
CA LEU A 139 9.86 12.33 10.12
C LEU A 139 10.33 11.19 11.05
N LYS A 140 9.95 11.24 12.34
CA LYS A 140 10.28 10.17 13.30
C LYS A 140 9.61 8.85 12.93
N CYS A 141 8.37 8.90 12.45
CA CYS A 141 7.63 7.71 12.01
C CYS A 141 8.29 7.05 10.79
N TYR A 142 8.63 7.82 9.76
CA TYR A 142 9.28 7.31 8.55
C TYR A 142 10.66 6.71 8.84
N LYS A 143 11.48 7.37 9.67
CA LYS A 143 12.77 6.81 10.12
C LYS A 143 12.61 5.47 10.84
N LYS A 144 11.58 5.31 11.70
CA LYS A 144 11.25 4.02 12.36
C LYS A 144 10.80 2.94 11.38
N CYS A 145 10.29 3.31 10.20
CA CYS A 145 9.90 2.40 9.14
C CYS A 145 11.04 2.08 8.16
N GLY A 146 12.23 2.63 8.37
CA GLY A 146 13.43 2.37 7.56
C GLY A 146 13.74 3.41 6.50
N PHE A 147 12.93 4.46 6.34
CA PHE A 147 13.21 5.53 5.38
C PHE A 147 14.46 6.33 5.77
N GLN A 148 15.26 6.68 4.76
CA GLN A 148 16.42 7.52 4.86
C GLN A 148 16.17 8.87 4.17
N GLU A 149 16.71 9.96 4.73
CA GLU A 149 16.66 11.29 4.13
C GLU A 149 17.66 11.35 2.97
N ASN A 150 17.18 11.61 1.75
CA ASN A 150 18.00 11.68 0.54
C ASN A 150 18.08 13.09 -0.06
N GLY A 151 17.30 14.04 0.44
CA GLY A 151 17.35 15.40 -0.06
C GLY A 151 16.47 16.39 0.67
N ARG A 152 16.73 17.68 0.40
CA ARG A 152 15.96 18.80 0.93
C ARG A 152 15.79 19.89 -0.11
N ARG A 153 14.55 20.29 -0.34
CA ARG A 153 14.21 21.41 -1.22
C ARG A 153 13.79 22.61 -0.39
N ARG A 154 14.60 23.67 -0.45
CA ARG A 154 14.43 24.84 0.42
C ARG A 154 13.23 25.70 0.01
N LYS A 155 12.45 26.17 1.02
CA LYS A 155 11.35 27.16 0.91
C LYS A 155 10.40 26.93 -0.26
N CYS A 156 10.07 25.68 -0.53
CA CYS A 156 9.24 25.30 -1.67
C CYS A 156 7.76 25.02 -1.32
N LYS A 157 7.41 25.09 -0.04
CA LYS A 157 6.04 24.89 0.45
C LYS A 157 5.58 26.16 1.17
N PHE A 158 4.46 26.73 0.72
CA PHE A 158 3.84 27.89 1.35
C PHE A 158 2.61 27.42 2.12
N ILE A 159 2.62 27.58 3.45
CA ILE A 159 1.56 27.10 4.35
C ILE A 159 1.38 28.17 5.42
N ASN A 160 0.15 28.62 5.63
CA ASN A 160 -0.22 29.59 6.66
C ASN A 160 0.73 30.80 6.70
N GLY A 161 0.95 31.46 5.54
CA GLY A 161 1.74 32.68 5.43
C GLY A 161 3.27 32.51 5.51
N LYS A 162 3.78 31.27 5.58
CA LYS A 162 5.21 30.98 5.72
C LYS A 162 5.70 29.99 4.67
N TYR A 163 6.97 30.11 4.31
CA TYR A 163 7.67 29.16 3.43
C TYR A 163 8.43 28.14 4.28
N TYR A 164 8.29 26.87 3.91
CA TYR A 164 8.94 25.74 4.56
C TYR A 164 9.73 24.92 3.55
N ASP A 165 10.74 24.21 4.05
CA ASP A 165 11.46 23.22 3.27
C ASP A 165 10.63 21.95 3.11
N SER A 166 10.86 21.23 2.00
CA SER A 166 10.42 19.86 1.81
C SER A 166 11.60 18.93 2.00
N ILE A 167 11.44 17.95 2.88
CA ILE A 167 12.41 16.88 3.10
C ILE A 167 11.99 15.70 2.24
N SER A 168 12.92 15.18 1.43
CA SER A 168 12.73 13.98 0.61
C SER A 168 13.34 12.79 1.33
N MET A 169 12.62 11.68 1.38
CA MET A 169 13.09 10.42 1.94
C MET A 169 12.75 9.26 1.00
N ASP A 170 13.54 8.20 1.06
CA ASP A 170 13.25 6.95 0.35
C ASP A 170 13.66 5.73 1.17
N ILE A 171 13.25 4.56 0.69
CA ILE A 171 13.65 3.25 1.18
C ILE A 171 13.80 2.30 0.00
N LEU A 172 14.90 1.54 -0.04
CA LEU A 172 15.15 0.50 -1.03
C LEU A 172 14.58 -0.85 -0.59
N ALA A 173 14.23 -1.70 -1.56
CA ALA A 173 13.70 -3.02 -1.29
C ALA A 173 14.64 -3.89 -0.44
N GLU A 174 15.96 -3.75 -0.64
CA GLU A 174 17.01 -4.47 0.12
C GLU A 174 17.17 -3.98 1.57
N GLU A 175 16.74 -2.76 1.87
CA GLU A 175 16.76 -2.18 3.21
C GLU A 175 15.53 -2.56 4.03
N PHE A 176 14.47 -3.02 3.35
CA PHE A 176 13.21 -3.38 4.00
C PHE A 176 13.30 -4.76 4.66
N THR A 177 13.30 -4.76 5.98
CA THR A 177 13.28 -5.97 6.80
C THR A 177 11.91 -6.14 7.46
N GLY A 178 11.05 -7.01 6.93
CA GLY A 178 9.76 -7.22 7.56
C GLY A 178 8.93 -8.33 6.97
N ASP A 179 8.22 -9.04 7.84
CA ASP A 179 7.12 -9.96 7.58
C ASP A 179 5.90 -9.45 8.36
N PHE A 180 5.21 -8.44 7.81
CA PHE A 180 4.10 -7.76 8.49
C PHE A 180 2.72 -8.26 8.06
N ILE A 181 2.62 -8.97 6.91
CA ILE A 181 1.36 -9.52 6.40
C ILE A 181 1.15 -10.91 6.98
N LYS A 182 0.22 -11.04 7.93
CA LYS A 182 -0.02 -12.28 8.70
C LYS A 182 -0.69 -13.45 7.94
N ILE A 183 -1.17 -13.26 6.72
CA ILE A 183 -2.06 -14.26 6.06
C ILE A 183 -1.34 -15.50 5.51
N ARG A 184 -0.02 -15.53 5.43
CA ARG A 184 0.68 -16.61 4.70
C ARG A 184 0.96 -17.88 5.49
N LEU A 185 0.83 -17.89 6.81
CA LEU A 185 1.17 -19.06 7.62
C LEU A 185 0.02 -20.07 7.82
N LEU A 186 -1.23 -19.64 7.64
CA LEU A 186 -2.39 -20.56 7.81
C LEU A 186 -2.71 -21.40 6.57
N SER A 187 -2.29 -20.99 5.36
CA SER A 187 -2.57 -21.75 4.15
C SER A 187 -1.60 -22.90 3.86
N PHE A 188 -0.39 -22.87 4.40
CA PHE A 188 0.57 -23.98 4.20
C PHE A 188 0.33 -25.18 5.10
N VAL A 189 -0.21 -24.99 6.30
CA VAL A 189 -0.51 -26.10 7.21
C VAL A 189 -1.76 -26.86 6.75
N THR A 190 -2.73 -26.20 6.12
CA THR A 190 -3.96 -26.86 5.63
C THR A 190 -3.71 -27.65 4.34
N ILE A 191 -2.83 -27.17 3.44
CA ILE A 191 -2.53 -27.84 2.17
C ILE A 191 -1.68 -29.11 2.39
N THR A 192 -0.81 -29.15 3.40
CA THR A 192 -0.03 -30.35 3.73
C THR A 192 -0.88 -31.45 4.35
N PHE A 193 -1.99 -31.13 5.00
CA PHE A 193 -2.93 -32.17 5.53
C PHE A 193 -3.80 -32.78 4.43
N ASP A 194 -4.26 -31.99 3.45
CA ASP A 194 -5.10 -32.49 2.35
C ASP A 194 -4.31 -33.34 1.34
N ILE A 195 -3.01 -33.07 1.13
CA ILE A 195 -2.16 -33.90 0.25
C ILE A 195 -1.84 -35.25 0.90
N LEU A 196 -1.72 -35.33 2.22
CA LEU A 196 -1.49 -36.59 2.94
C LEU A 196 -2.74 -37.48 3.01
N PHE A 197 -3.95 -36.91 2.92
CA PHE A 197 -5.19 -37.68 2.95
C PHE A 197 -5.59 -38.22 1.56
N CYS A 198 -5.11 -37.61 0.46
CA CYS A 198 -5.40 -38.05 -0.90
C CYS A 198 -4.52 -39.22 -1.38
N SER A 199 -3.39 -39.49 -0.72
CA SER A 199 -2.44 -40.53 -1.14
C SER A 199 -2.79 -41.95 -0.64
N VAL A 200 -3.86 -42.12 0.16
CA VAL A 200 -4.22 -43.44 0.74
C VAL A 200 -5.28 -44.20 -0.07
N PHE A 201 -5.92 -43.61 -1.08
CA PHE A 201 -7.04 -44.23 -1.81
C PHE A 201 -6.85 -44.46 -3.32
N PHE A 202 -5.68 -44.31 -3.89
CA PHE A 202 -5.46 -44.67 -5.30
C PHE A 202 -4.66 -45.95 -5.41
N ARG A 203 -5.34 -47.05 -5.80
CA ARG A 203 -4.69 -48.31 -6.30
C ARG A 203 -4.06 -48.04 -7.66
N PRO A 204 -2.86 -48.52 -7.94
CA PRO A 204 -2.22 -48.33 -9.25
C PRO A 204 -2.91 -49.21 -10.32
N VAL A 205 -3.28 -48.61 -11.44
CA VAL A 205 -3.63 -49.30 -12.71
C VAL A 205 -2.35 -49.46 -13.52
N PRO A 206 -2.06 -50.64 -14.10
CA PRO A 206 -0.82 -50.89 -14.87
C PRO A 206 -0.80 -50.14 -16.20
N PRO A 207 0.38 -49.78 -16.74
CA PRO A 207 0.49 -48.94 -17.93
C PRO A 207 0.21 -49.72 -19.20
N ALA A 208 -0.74 -49.23 -20.01
CA ALA A 208 -0.88 -49.62 -21.40
C ALA A 208 0.08 -48.78 -22.28
N PHE A 209 0.90 -49.43 -23.06
CA PHE A 209 1.80 -48.82 -24.03
C PHE A 209 1.06 -47.97 -25.05
N THR A 210 1.43 -46.74 -25.23
CA THR A 210 1.09 -45.95 -26.41
C THR A 210 2.33 -45.21 -26.91
N THR A 211 2.82 -45.68 -28.03
CA THR A 211 3.92 -45.11 -28.80
C THR A 211 3.45 -43.81 -29.46
N ILE A 212 4.09 -42.68 -29.17
CA ILE A 212 3.91 -41.43 -29.90
C ILE A 212 5.11 -41.20 -30.80
N SER A 213 4.88 -41.31 -32.12
CA SER A 213 5.83 -40.96 -33.17
C SER A 213 5.89 -39.43 -33.32
N VAL A 214 7.08 -38.85 -33.15
CA VAL A 214 7.37 -37.44 -33.42
C VAL A 214 7.63 -37.28 -34.92
N VAL A 215 6.75 -36.54 -35.60
CA VAL A 215 6.98 -36.06 -36.96
C VAL A 215 7.57 -34.67 -36.91
N THR A 216 8.83 -34.54 -37.27
CA THR A 216 9.50 -33.25 -37.50
C THR A 216 9.28 -32.80 -38.94
N SER A 217 8.59 -31.69 -39.16
CA SER A 217 8.59 -30.96 -40.43
C SER A 217 9.09 -29.54 -40.24
N ARG A 218 10.24 -29.22 -40.85
CA ARG A 218 10.72 -27.87 -41.06
C ARG A 218 10.09 -27.29 -42.33
N PRO A 219 9.67 -26.03 -42.37
CA PRO A 219 9.39 -25.32 -43.61
C PRO A 219 10.65 -24.67 -44.18
N PRO A 220 10.76 -24.52 -45.54
CA PRO A 220 11.92 -23.96 -46.20
C PRO A 220 11.88 -22.41 -46.22
N PHE A 221 13.09 -21.85 -46.24
CA PHE A 221 13.34 -20.45 -46.55
C PHE A 221 13.11 -20.16 -48.03
N THR A 222 12.42 -19.05 -48.30
CA THR A 222 12.70 -18.08 -49.39
C THR A 222 12.27 -16.71 -48.96
#